data_167aec74a484b7477c85c6c6324d889b
#
_entry.id   167aec74a484b7477c85c6c6324d889b
#
_cell.length_a   1.000
_cell.length_b   1.000
_cell.length_c   1.000
_cell.angle_alpha   90.00
_cell.angle_beta   90.00
_cell.angle_gamma   90.00
#
_symmetry.space_group_name_H-M   'P 1'
#
loop_
_entity.id
_entity.type
_entity.pdbx_description
1 polymer ?
#
loop_
_entity_poly.entity_id
_entity_poly.type
_entity_poly.pdbx_seq_one_letter_code
_entity_poly.pdbx_strand_id
1 'polypeptide(L)'
;MHNVKDIILKSLLITLSIFLWSCASSGAIDKTSASEKTESYQMIQEEKQLLLENTFKEMLATIKRGVAPDSLLPYITEESRYWLDDLEQVALSESKEMLSERPFHEILAVMMFRLYQRENLFKTDQYRMLYLITAKKGVLELVTSLPLGPFEVKNDRGSLGLAKSPKVPVILFVWDDISWRMDLKNSIPLITKGLESIGVKKKWSNTELAIYLLEKEFRYDYRDIDESLLNPVSSI
;
A
#
# COMPACT_ATOMS: atom_id res chain seq x y z
N MET A 1 12.28 -19.48 -12.96
CA MET A 1 12.37 -18.66 -11.71
C MET A 1 11.16 -17.75 -11.70
N HIS A 2 10.23 -17.94 -10.75
CA HIS A 2 9.07 -17.07 -10.65
C HIS A 2 9.46 -15.85 -9.81
N ASN A 3 9.32 -14.67 -10.37
CA ASN A 3 9.56 -13.38 -9.69
C ASN A 3 8.51 -13.19 -8.58
N VAL A 4 8.81 -12.42 -7.53
CA VAL A 4 7.87 -12.02 -6.47
C VAL A 4 6.58 -11.45 -7.07
N LYS A 5 6.68 -10.69 -8.17
CA LYS A 5 5.54 -10.20 -8.94
C LYS A 5 4.59 -11.30 -9.39
N ASP A 6 5.10 -12.47 -9.81
CA ASP A 6 4.27 -13.61 -10.22
C ASP A 6 3.58 -14.30 -9.04
N ILE A 7 4.23 -14.29 -7.87
CA ILE A 7 3.67 -14.87 -6.64
C ILE A 7 2.56 -13.98 -6.10
N ILE A 8 2.79 -12.68 -6.06
CA ILE A 8 1.79 -11.70 -5.62
C ILE A 8 0.59 -11.72 -6.55
N LEU A 9 0.81 -11.72 -7.86
CA LEU A 9 -0.25 -11.80 -8.84
C LEU A 9 -1.07 -13.08 -8.71
N LYS A 10 -0.42 -14.23 -8.52
CA LYS A 10 -1.11 -15.53 -8.33
C LYS A 10 -1.82 -15.64 -6.99
N SER A 11 -1.25 -15.08 -5.92
CA SER A 11 -1.85 -15.07 -4.59
C SER A 11 -3.08 -14.17 -4.53
N LEU A 12 -3.02 -12.97 -5.12
CA LEU A 12 -4.16 -12.06 -5.21
C LEU A 12 -5.32 -12.65 -6.04
N LEU A 13 -5.01 -13.44 -7.07
CA LEU A 13 -6.01 -14.11 -7.91
C LEU A 13 -6.73 -15.26 -7.19
N ILE A 14 -6.10 -15.92 -6.23
CA ILE A 14 -6.66 -17.07 -5.51
C ILE A 14 -7.61 -16.64 -4.38
N THR A 15 -7.32 -15.52 -3.70
CA THR A 15 -8.19 -15.01 -2.63
C THR A 15 -9.50 -14.41 -3.16
N LEU A 16 -9.54 -14.09 -4.44
CA LEU A 16 -10.67 -13.42 -5.09
C LEU A 16 -11.85 -14.35 -5.43
N SER A 17 -11.65 -15.67 -5.46
CA SER A 17 -12.68 -16.65 -5.86
C SER A 17 -13.73 -16.94 -4.76
N ILE A 18 -13.60 -16.39 -3.57
CA ILE A 18 -14.42 -16.79 -2.40
C ILE A 18 -15.56 -15.81 -2.06
N PHE A 19 -15.65 -14.63 -2.70
CA PHE A 19 -16.62 -13.58 -2.32
C PHE A 19 -17.66 -13.24 -3.41
N LEU A 20 -18.27 -14.22 -4.03
CA LEU A 20 -19.44 -13.99 -4.90
C LEU A 20 -20.70 -14.63 -4.28
N TRP A 21 -21.33 -13.95 -3.30
CA TRP A 21 -22.78 -14.11 -3.09
C TRP A 21 -23.39 -13.00 -2.21
N SER A 22 -24.57 -12.59 -2.67
CA SER A 22 -25.62 -11.80 -1.96
C SER A 22 -25.57 -10.27 -2.12
N CYS A 23 -26.61 -9.51 -2.37
CA CYS A 23 -28.07 -9.69 -2.55
C CYS A 23 -28.63 -8.47 -3.29
N ALA A 24 -29.68 -8.65 -4.03
CA ALA A 24 -30.50 -7.59 -4.61
C ALA A 24 -31.68 -7.25 -3.67
N SER A 25 -32.04 -5.98 -3.53
CA SER A 25 -33.38 -5.57 -3.14
C SER A 25 -33.75 -4.22 -3.79
N SER A 26 -34.91 -4.20 -4.43
CA SER A 26 -35.51 -3.09 -5.15
C SER A 26 -36.45 -2.28 -4.24
N GLY A 27 -36.41 -0.93 -4.40
CA GLY A 27 -37.44 -0.04 -3.86
C GLY A 27 -37.63 1.13 -4.82
N ALA A 28 -38.83 1.31 -5.34
CA ALA A 28 -39.20 2.38 -6.26
C ALA A 28 -39.53 3.67 -5.48
N ILE A 29 -38.98 4.80 -5.91
CA ILE A 29 -39.24 6.13 -5.36
C ILE A 29 -39.41 7.15 -6.50
N ASP A 30 -40.28 8.10 -6.27
CA ASP A 30 -40.86 9.16 -7.11
C ASP A 30 -39.85 9.90 -8.02
N LYS A 31 -40.21 10.04 -9.33
CA LYS A 31 -39.26 10.33 -10.41
C LYS A 31 -39.01 11.81 -10.74
N THR A 32 -39.64 12.78 -10.10
CA THR A 32 -39.61 14.16 -10.66
C THR A 32 -38.73 15.15 -9.89
N SER A 33 -38.50 14.96 -8.60
CA SER A 33 -37.54 15.79 -7.83
C SER A 33 -36.15 15.15 -7.67
N ALA A 34 -36.00 13.90 -8.07
CA ALA A 34 -34.77 13.13 -8.01
C ALA A 34 -33.82 13.44 -9.18
N SER A 35 -34.34 13.87 -10.35
CA SER A 35 -33.54 14.07 -11.58
C SER A 35 -32.52 15.19 -11.43
N GLU A 36 -32.93 16.41 -11.03
CA GLU A 36 -32.01 17.55 -10.89
C GLU A 36 -30.96 17.35 -9.78
N LYS A 37 -31.37 16.75 -8.63
CA LYS A 37 -30.40 16.41 -7.57
C LYS A 37 -29.47 15.30 -7.98
N THR A 38 -29.92 14.34 -8.79
CA THR A 38 -29.12 13.23 -9.27
C THR A 38 -28.07 13.68 -10.30
N GLU A 39 -28.44 14.58 -11.22
CA GLU A 39 -27.49 15.13 -12.20
C GLU A 39 -26.43 16.01 -11.55
N SER A 40 -26.80 16.89 -10.61
CA SER A 40 -25.84 17.71 -9.85
C SER A 40 -24.91 16.83 -9.00
N TYR A 41 -25.42 15.78 -8.38
CA TYR A 41 -24.61 14.85 -7.60
C TYR A 41 -23.68 14.00 -8.48
N GLN A 42 -24.14 13.56 -9.64
CA GLN A 42 -23.32 12.81 -10.59
C GLN A 42 -22.19 13.69 -11.15
N MET A 43 -22.45 14.92 -11.51
CA MET A 43 -21.45 15.86 -12.02
C MET A 43 -20.34 16.13 -10.97
N ILE A 44 -20.71 16.32 -9.71
CA ILE A 44 -19.72 16.46 -8.61
C ILE A 44 -18.89 15.19 -8.43
N GLN A 45 -19.48 14.02 -8.55
CA GLN A 45 -18.76 12.74 -8.40
C GLN A 45 -17.80 12.51 -9.56
N GLU A 46 -18.21 12.78 -10.79
CA GLU A 46 -17.36 12.66 -11.98
C GLU A 46 -16.17 13.63 -11.92
N GLU A 47 -16.41 14.86 -11.47
CA GLU A 47 -15.34 15.83 -11.26
C GLU A 47 -14.35 15.38 -10.20
N LYS A 48 -14.83 14.92 -9.04
CA LYS A 48 -13.98 14.34 -7.97
C LYS A 48 -13.20 13.14 -8.47
N GLN A 49 -13.78 12.27 -9.29
CA GLN A 49 -13.10 11.13 -9.88
C GLN A 49 -11.97 11.57 -10.82
N LEU A 50 -12.22 12.53 -11.70
CA LEU A 50 -11.19 13.07 -12.58
C LEU A 50 -10.03 13.72 -11.82
N LEU A 51 -10.34 14.47 -10.76
CA LEU A 51 -9.35 15.04 -9.86
C LEU A 51 -8.52 13.94 -9.18
N LEU A 52 -9.15 12.86 -8.72
CA LEU A 52 -8.45 11.72 -8.12
C LEU A 52 -7.49 11.06 -9.11
N GLU A 53 -7.95 10.81 -10.33
CA GLU A 53 -7.11 10.23 -11.40
C GLU A 53 -5.89 11.10 -11.68
N ASN A 54 -6.08 12.43 -11.76
CA ASN A 54 -5.00 13.37 -12.02
C ASN A 54 -4.02 13.42 -10.84
N THR A 55 -4.50 13.50 -9.60
CA THR A 55 -3.67 13.48 -8.39
C THR A 55 -2.80 12.22 -8.35
N PHE A 56 -3.38 11.05 -8.65
CA PHE A 56 -2.63 9.79 -8.67
C PHE A 56 -1.56 9.78 -9.78
N LYS A 57 -1.89 10.27 -10.99
CA LYS A 57 -0.93 10.37 -12.10
C LYS A 57 0.23 11.31 -11.75
N GLU A 58 -0.05 12.46 -11.14
CA GLU A 58 0.97 13.42 -10.70
C GLU A 58 1.88 12.84 -9.62
N MET A 59 1.31 12.17 -8.63
CA MET A 59 2.07 11.46 -7.60
C MET A 59 3.01 10.42 -8.22
N LEU A 60 2.51 9.57 -9.13
CA LEU A 60 3.34 8.58 -9.83
C LEU A 60 4.43 9.23 -10.69
N ALA A 61 4.14 10.34 -11.34
CA ALA A 61 5.13 11.09 -12.12
C ALA A 61 6.22 11.67 -11.20
N THR A 62 5.84 12.12 -10.00
CA THR A 62 6.76 12.62 -8.97
C THR A 62 7.69 11.51 -8.49
N ILE A 63 7.15 10.32 -8.17
CA ILE A 63 7.94 9.14 -7.79
C ILE A 63 8.91 8.73 -8.90
N LYS A 64 8.45 8.65 -10.15
CA LYS A 64 9.29 8.26 -11.30
C LYS A 64 10.43 9.22 -11.57
N ARG A 65 10.29 10.51 -11.24
CA ARG A 65 11.37 11.50 -11.35
C ARG A 65 12.44 11.33 -10.28
N GLY A 66 12.21 10.49 -9.27
CA GLY A 66 13.17 10.26 -8.19
C GLY A 66 13.40 11.49 -7.32
N VAL A 67 12.39 12.32 -7.12
CA VAL A 67 12.45 13.49 -6.24
C VAL A 67 12.58 13.08 -4.78
N ALA A 68 12.97 14.04 -3.94
CA ALA A 68 13.08 13.81 -2.51
C ALA A 68 11.71 13.42 -1.89
N PRO A 69 11.67 12.55 -0.86
CA PRO A 69 10.44 12.01 -0.29
C PRO A 69 9.47 13.07 0.22
N ASP A 70 9.95 14.22 0.71
CA ASP A 70 9.14 15.35 1.17
C ASP A 70 8.20 15.89 0.07
N SER A 71 8.59 15.80 -1.19
CA SER A 71 7.75 16.17 -2.34
C SER A 71 6.48 15.31 -2.47
N LEU A 72 6.42 14.18 -1.76
CA LEU A 72 5.27 13.27 -1.75
C LEU A 72 4.30 13.55 -0.59
N LEU A 73 4.72 14.34 0.39
CA LEU A 73 3.88 14.68 1.55
C LEU A 73 2.51 15.29 1.17
N PRO A 74 2.39 16.14 0.13
CA PRO A 74 1.07 16.64 -0.29
C PRO A 74 0.11 15.56 -0.78
N TYR A 75 0.60 14.40 -1.20
CA TYR A 75 -0.21 13.32 -1.77
C TYR A 75 -0.64 12.25 -0.77
N ILE A 76 -0.21 12.33 0.49
CA ILE A 76 -0.55 11.35 1.53
C ILE A 76 -1.30 11.99 2.68
N THR A 77 -2.16 11.22 3.36
CA THR A 77 -2.90 11.70 4.54
C THR A 77 -1.96 11.99 5.70
N GLU A 78 -2.35 12.91 6.57
CA GLU A 78 -1.60 13.22 7.78
C GLU A 78 -1.50 12.00 8.71
N GLU A 79 -2.56 11.21 8.83
CA GLU A 79 -2.56 9.97 9.58
C GLU A 79 -1.53 8.96 9.04
N SER A 80 -1.38 8.88 7.71
CA SER A 80 -0.34 8.06 7.09
C SER A 80 1.06 8.56 7.40
N ARG A 81 1.27 9.88 7.48
CA ARG A 81 2.59 10.45 7.87
C ARG A 81 2.95 10.04 9.29
N TYR A 82 2.05 10.25 10.25
CA TYR A 82 2.28 9.84 11.64
C TYR A 82 2.54 8.35 11.78
N TRP A 83 1.81 7.52 11.03
CA TRP A 83 2.04 6.08 11.03
C TRP A 83 3.42 5.72 10.45
N LEU A 84 3.90 6.40 9.41
CA LEU A 84 5.24 6.19 8.86
C LEU A 84 6.34 6.63 9.83
N ASP A 85 6.14 7.74 10.52
CA ASP A 85 7.08 8.22 11.54
C ASP A 85 7.15 7.24 12.73
N ASP A 86 6.00 6.70 13.16
CA ASP A 86 5.95 5.64 14.19
C ASP A 86 6.70 4.38 13.75
N LEU A 87 6.47 3.90 12.52
CA LEU A 87 7.20 2.75 11.97
C LEU A 87 8.70 2.99 11.90
N GLU A 88 9.14 4.20 11.62
CA GLU A 88 10.56 4.54 11.65
C GLU A 88 11.13 4.41 13.07
N GLN A 89 10.41 4.89 14.09
CA GLN A 89 10.80 4.73 15.50
C GLN A 89 10.84 3.25 15.91
N VAL A 90 9.84 2.48 15.51
CA VAL A 90 9.81 1.01 15.69
C VAL A 90 11.05 0.37 15.08
N ALA A 91 11.40 0.74 13.85
CA ALA A 91 12.57 0.19 13.16
C ALA A 91 13.89 0.49 13.89
N LEU A 92 13.98 1.63 14.56
CA LEU A 92 15.17 2.07 15.28
C LEU A 92 15.30 1.47 16.69
N SER A 93 14.20 1.06 17.33
CA SER A 93 14.19 0.77 18.77
C SER A 93 13.62 -0.59 19.18
N GLU A 94 12.65 -1.16 18.46
CA GLU A 94 11.98 -2.37 18.94
C GLU A 94 12.85 -3.63 18.80
N SER A 95 12.81 -4.46 19.84
CA SER A 95 13.45 -5.79 19.83
C SER A 95 12.70 -6.78 18.94
N LYS A 96 13.33 -7.92 18.65
CA LYS A 96 12.73 -9.05 17.91
C LYS A 96 11.39 -9.47 18.52
N GLU A 97 11.30 -9.56 19.84
CA GLU A 97 10.11 -10.04 20.54
C GLU A 97 8.93 -9.11 20.30
N MET A 98 9.13 -7.80 20.49
CA MET A 98 8.09 -6.79 20.25
C MET A 98 7.68 -6.72 18.78
N LEU A 99 8.65 -6.73 17.88
CA LEU A 99 8.39 -6.68 16.45
C LEU A 99 7.60 -7.89 15.95
N SER A 100 7.84 -9.08 16.53
CA SER A 100 7.16 -10.31 16.12
C SER A 100 5.66 -10.34 16.42
N GLU A 101 5.19 -9.49 17.33
CA GLU A 101 3.75 -9.34 17.67
C GLU A 101 3.00 -8.38 16.73
N ARG A 102 3.74 -7.65 15.86
CA ARG A 102 3.13 -6.69 14.95
C ARG A 102 2.48 -7.35 13.74
N PRO A 103 1.56 -6.65 13.05
CA PRO A 103 1.02 -7.09 11.77
C PRO A 103 2.12 -7.33 10.73
N PHE A 104 1.91 -8.30 9.85
CA PHE A 104 2.88 -8.71 8.83
C PHE A 104 3.45 -7.53 8.02
N HIS A 105 2.60 -6.60 7.57
CA HIS A 105 3.03 -5.46 6.77
C HIS A 105 3.96 -4.50 7.52
N GLU A 106 3.81 -4.36 8.83
CA GLU A 106 4.70 -3.55 9.66
C GLU A 106 6.04 -4.27 9.88
N ILE A 107 6.01 -5.57 10.17
CA ILE A 107 7.24 -6.40 10.25
C ILE A 107 8.04 -6.27 8.97
N LEU A 108 7.40 -6.43 7.81
CA LEU A 108 8.06 -6.34 6.51
C LEU A 108 8.67 -4.96 6.27
N ALA A 109 7.93 -3.88 6.60
CA ALA A 109 8.41 -2.51 6.44
C ALA A 109 9.61 -2.21 7.35
N VAL A 110 9.54 -2.64 8.62
CA VAL A 110 10.62 -2.47 9.60
C VAL A 110 11.88 -3.25 9.20
N MET A 111 11.75 -4.52 8.80
CA MET A 111 12.88 -5.31 8.34
C MET A 111 13.51 -4.73 7.07
N MET A 112 12.71 -4.23 6.15
CA MET A 112 13.21 -3.54 4.95
C MET A 112 13.95 -2.25 5.32
N PHE A 113 13.45 -1.48 6.29
CA PHE A 113 14.14 -0.29 6.80
C PHE A 113 15.50 -0.66 7.41
N ARG A 114 15.56 -1.69 8.24
CA ARG A 114 16.80 -2.17 8.87
C ARG A 114 17.79 -2.69 7.85
N LEU A 115 17.34 -3.37 6.80
CA LEU A 115 18.18 -3.78 5.68
C LEU A 115 18.79 -2.55 4.98
N TYR A 116 17.97 -1.55 4.65
CA TYR A 116 18.45 -0.32 4.00
C TYR A 116 19.42 0.47 4.88
N GLN A 117 19.17 0.50 6.20
CA GLN A 117 20.07 1.16 7.15
C GLN A 117 21.41 0.40 7.25
N ARG A 118 21.39 -0.91 7.40
CA ARG A 118 22.57 -1.76 7.50
C ARG A 118 23.46 -1.66 6.26
N GLU A 119 22.85 -1.65 5.08
CA GLU A 119 23.54 -1.58 3.80
C GLU A 119 23.82 -0.14 3.33
N ASN A 120 23.52 0.86 4.16
CA ASN A 120 23.70 2.30 3.84
C ASN A 120 23.06 2.73 2.51
N LEU A 121 21.82 2.31 2.27
CA LEU A 121 21.11 2.54 1.01
C LEU A 121 20.20 3.77 1.00
N PHE A 122 19.97 4.37 2.16
CA PHE A 122 19.19 5.61 2.22
C PHE A 122 19.93 6.76 1.54
N LYS A 123 19.21 7.47 0.69
CA LYS A 123 19.68 8.69 0.02
C LYS A 123 19.19 9.97 0.71
N THR A 124 18.55 9.82 1.85
CA THR A 124 17.96 10.91 2.63
C THR A 124 17.99 10.56 4.11
N ASP A 125 18.12 11.57 4.95
CA ASP A 125 18.04 11.44 6.41
C ASP A 125 16.63 11.73 6.95
N GLN A 126 15.73 12.21 6.10
CA GLN A 126 14.35 12.54 6.46
C GLN A 126 13.36 11.68 5.69
N TYR A 127 12.23 11.36 6.33
CA TYR A 127 11.14 10.58 5.71
C TYR A 127 11.61 9.25 5.12
N ARG A 128 12.53 8.56 5.81
CA ARG A 128 13.17 7.33 5.32
C ARG A 128 12.16 6.19 5.09
N MET A 129 11.13 6.09 5.94
CA MET A 129 10.08 5.09 5.72
C MET A 129 9.24 5.40 4.47
N LEU A 130 8.94 6.68 4.21
CA LEU A 130 8.27 7.09 2.96
C LEU A 130 9.18 6.83 1.74
N TYR A 131 10.50 7.07 1.88
CA TYR A 131 11.47 6.72 0.85
C TYR A 131 11.39 5.22 0.48
N LEU A 132 11.30 4.30 1.43
CA LEU A 132 11.18 2.87 1.17
C LEU A 132 9.93 2.51 0.39
N ILE A 133 8.78 3.11 0.73
CA ILE A 133 7.50 2.84 0.07
C ILE A 133 7.54 3.27 -1.40
N THR A 134 8.29 4.31 -1.71
CA THR A 134 8.39 4.91 -3.04
C THR A 134 9.64 4.47 -3.82
N ALA A 135 10.58 3.80 -3.16
CA ALA A 135 11.82 3.33 -3.78
C ALA A 135 11.57 2.28 -4.86
N LYS A 136 12.58 2.06 -5.69
CA LYS A 136 12.63 0.89 -6.57
C LYS A 136 12.54 -0.38 -5.72
N LYS A 137 11.68 -1.31 -6.10
CA LYS A 137 11.26 -2.48 -5.30
C LYS A 137 10.38 -2.14 -4.10
N GLY A 138 9.93 -0.90 -3.96
CA GLY A 138 8.97 -0.49 -2.93
C GLY A 138 7.53 -0.90 -3.25
N VAL A 139 6.65 -0.72 -2.26
CA VAL A 139 5.24 -1.14 -2.36
C VAL A 139 4.51 -0.46 -3.52
N LEU A 140 4.77 0.83 -3.77
CA LEU A 140 4.09 1.55 -4.86
C LEU A 140 4.55 1.09 -6.25
N GLU A 141 5.82 0.75 -6.44
CA GLU A 141 6.29 0.15 -7.70
C GLU A 141 5.58 -1.19 -7.95
N LEU A 142 5.44 -2.00 -6.90
CA LEU A 142 4.75 -3.26 -6.99
C LEU A 142 3.30 -3.06 -7.43
N VAL A 143 2.54 -2.20 -6.74
CA VAL A 143 1.12 -1.97 -7.03
C VAL A 143 0.92 -1.41 -8.43
N THR A 144 1.73 -0.44 -8.84
CA THR A 144 1.62 0.17 -10.18
C THR A 144 2.06 -0.76 -11.31
N SER A 145 2.72 -1.86 -11.00
CA SER A 145 3.04 -2.91 -11.97
C SER A 145 1.87 -3.89 -12.22
N LEU A 146 0.82 -3.83 -11.38
CA LEU A 146 -0.39 -4.64 -11.54
C LEU A 146 -1.36 -3.97 -12.51
N PRO A 147 -2.22 -4.76 -13.20
CA PRO A 147 -3.30 -4.19 -14.00
C PRO A 147 -4.35 -3.56 -13.06
N LEU A 148 -4.30 -2.24 -12.96
CA LEU A 148 -5.23 -1.47 -12.13
C LEU A 148 -6.57 -1.29 -12.84
N GLY A 149 -7.66 -1.26 -12.05
CA GLY A 149 -9.03 -1.01 -12.49
C GLY A 149 -9.34 0.49 -12.58
N PRO A 150 -10.60 0.85 -12.78
CA PRO A 150 -11.04 2.23 -12.70
C PRO A 150 -10.99 2.74 -11.26
N PHE A 151 -10.89 4.04 -11.12
CA PHE A 151 -11.12 4.71 -9.84
C PHE A 151 -12.61 4.69 -9.49
N GLU A 152 -12.91 4.47 -8.23
CA GLU A 152 -14.25 4.61 -7.68
C GLU A 152 -14.24 5.72 -6.63
N VAL A 153 -15.19 6.66 -6.73
CA VAL A 153 -15.37 7.75 -5.76
C VAL A 153 -16.75 7.63 -5.13
N LYS A 154 -16.79 7.72 -3.80
CA LYS A 154 -18.04 7.76 -3.04
C LYS A 154 -17.89 8.80 -1.92
N ASN A 155 -18.57 9.93 -2.06
CA ASN A 155 -18.41 11.09 -1.18
C ASN A 155 -16.94 11.55 -1.14
N ASP A 156 -16.34 11.56 0.05
CA ASP A 156 -14.96 11.97 0.31
C ASP A 156 -13.99 10.78 0.42
N ARG A 157 -14.38 9.64 -0.11
CA ARG A 157 -13.56 8.43 -0.21
C ARG A 157 -13.36 8.04 -1.65
N GLY A 158 -12.10 7.82 -2.03
CA GLY A 158 -11.72 7.28 -3.32
C GLY A 158 -11.08 5.92 -3.15
N SER A 159 -11.18 5.08 -4.16
CA SER A 159 -10.50 3.79 -4.16
C SER A 159 -10.06 3.39 -5.55
N LEU A 160 -9.03 2.55 -5.60
CA LEU A 160 -8.50 1.93 -6.80
C LEU A 160 -8.33 0.43 -6.54
N GLY A 161 -9.01 -0.38 -7.31
CA GLY A 161 -8.91 -1.84 -7.25
C GLY A 161 -8.06 -2.40 -8.39
N LEU A 162 -8.03 -3.73 -8.52
CA LEU A 162 -7.40 -4.41 -9.66
C LEU A 162 -8.39 -4.54 -10.82
N ALA A 163 -7.89 -4.52 -12.07
CA ALA A 163 -8.75 -4.62 -13.27
C ALA A 163 -9.66 -5.85 -13.27
N LYS A 164 -9.19 -6.98 -12.74
CA LYS A 164 -10.00 -8.22 -12.62
C LYS A 164 -10.96 -8.22 -11.44
N SER A 165 -10.85 -7.26 -10.53
CA SER A 165 -11.65 -7.16 -9.30
C SER A 165 -11.73 -5.71 -8.84
N PRO A 166 -12.33 -4.85 -9.65
CA PRO A 166 -12.33 -3.41 -9.40
C PRO A 166 -13.03 -3.04 -8.07
N LYS A 167 -14.01 -3.84 -7.64
CA LYS A 167 -14.73 -3.64 -6.38
C LYS A 167 -13.94 -4.00 -5.13
N VAL A 168 -12.77 -4.62 -5.27
CA VAL A 168 -11.88 -4.92 -4.14
C VAL A 168 -10.77 -3.88 -4.13
N PRO A 169 -10.84 -2.89 -3.24
CA PRO A 169 -9.86 -1.81 -3.21
C PRO A 169 -8.49 -2.34 -2.79
N VAL A 170 -7.45 -1.81 -3.40
CA VAL A 170 -6.04 -2.03 -3.01
C VAL A 170 -5.36 -0.71 -2.64
N ILE A 171 -5.84 0.41 -3.16
CA ILE A 171 -5.41 1.75 -2.77
C ILE A 171 -6.62 2.56 -2.35
N LEU A 172 -6.50 3.28 -1.25
CA LEU A 172 -7.53 4.14 -0.69
C LEU A 172 -7.09 5.60 -0.72
N PHE A 173 -8.06 6.49 -0.90
CA PHE A 173 -7.86 7.93 -0.92
C PHE A 173 -8.91 8.62 -0.07
N VAL A 174 -8.55 9.77 0.48
CA VAL A 174 -9.43 10.66 1.24
C VAL A 174 -9.39 12.05 0.61
N TRP A 175 -10.55 12.65 0.44
CA TRP A 175 -10.71 14.06 0.08
C TRP A 175 -10.64 14.92 1.35
N ASP A 176 -9.74 15.90 1.39
CA ASP A 176 -9.53 16.79 2.53
C ASP A 176 -10.09 18.20 2.31
N ASP A 177 -11.18 18.31 1.55
CA ASP A 177 -11.82 19.54 1.11
C ASP A 177 -11.03 20.37 0.08
N ILE A 178 -9.78 20.03 -0.20
CA ILE A 178 -8.88 20.73 -1.12
C ILE A 178 -8.36 19.78 -2.20
N SER A 179 -7.93 18.60 -1.78
CA SER A 179 -7.23 17.64 -2.65
C SER A 179 -7.46 16.19 -2.23
N TRP A 180 -7.21 15.27 -3.14
CA TRP A 180 -7.14 13.86 -2.82
C TRP A 180 -5.80 13.50 -2.20
N ARG A 181 -5.83 12.71 -1.13
CA ARG A 181 -4.65 12.18 -0.47
C ARG A 181 -4.73 10.66 -0.36
N MET A 182 -3.64 9.97 -0.68
CA MET A 182 -3.54 8.52 -0.51
C MET A 182 -3.49 8.18 0.98
N ASP A 183 -4.32 7.25 1.39
CA ASP A 183 -4.35 6.68 2.73
C ASP A 183 -3.45 5.44 2.76
N LEU A 184 -2.15 5.64 2.97
CA LEU A 184 -1.16 4.56 2.98
C LEU A 184 -1.38 3.61 4.15
N LYS A 185 -1.69 4.13 5.33
CA LYS A 185 -1.92 3.35 6.54
C LYS A 185 -2.97 2.26 6.33
N ASN A 186 -4.07 2.60 5.64
CA ASN A 186 -5.15 1.66 5.36
C ASN A 186 -4.97 0.92 4.02
N SER A 187 -4.16 1.42 3.09
CA SER A 187 -3.89 0.76 1.80
C SER A 187 -2.88 -0.37 1.93
N ILE A 188 -1.79 -0.18 2.70
CA ILE A 188 -0.71 -1.16 2.81
C ILE A 188 -1.20 -2.53 3.31
N PRO A 189 -2.05 -2.62 4.34
CA PRO A 189 -2.65 -3.90 4.76
C PRO A 189 -3.46 -4.59 3.65
N LEU A 190 -4.17 -3.83 2.82
CA LEU A 190 -4.94 -4.40 1.70
C LEU A 190 -4.01 -4.98 0.62
N ILE A 191 -2.93 -4.27 0.30
CA ILE A 191 -1.92 -4.70 -0.67
C ILE A 191 -1.22 -5.99 -0.20
N THR A 192 -0.89 -6.08 1.08
CA THR A 192 -0.11 -7.20 1.64
C THR A 192 -0.95 -8.42 1.99
N LYS A 193 -2.27 -8.29 2.06
CA LYS A 193 -3.19 -9.39 2.43
C LYS A 193 -3.02 -10.64 1.54
N GLY A 194 -2.74 -10.45 0.26
CA GLY A 194 -2.44 -11.56 -0.65
C GLY A 194 -1.17 -12.32 -0.27
N LEU A 195 -0.16 -11.63 0.25
CA LEU A 195 1.10 -12.24 0.71
C LEU A 195 0.89 -13.03 2.00
N GLU A 196 0.12 -12.50 2.95
CA GLU A 196 -0.22 -13.19 4.19
C GLU A 196 -0.87 -14.55 3.94
N SER A 197 -1.68 -14.67 2.87
CA SER A 197 -2.28 -15.94 2.48
C SER A 197 -1.25 -17.02 2.11
N ILE A 198 -0.05 -16.63 1.67
CA ILE A 198 1.07 -17.55 1.41
C ILE A 198 1.61 -18.09 2.72
N GLY A 199 1.82 -17.22 3.71
CA GLY A 199 2.25 -17.59 5.06
C GLY A 199 1.31 -18.62 5.69
N VAL A 200 0.01 -18.34 5.65
CA VAL A 200 -1.02 -19.26 6.16
C VAL A 200 -0.93 -20.64 5.48
N LYS A 201 -0.83 -20.69 4.14
CA LYS A 201 -0.71 -21.96 3.38
C LYS A 201 0.57 -22.72 3.69
N LYS A 202 1.65 -22.01 3.99
CA LYS A 202 2.96 -22.58 4.31
C LYS A 202 3.14 -22.88 5.80
N LYS A 203 2.20 -22.44 6.64
CA LYS A 203 2.27 -22.46 8.10
C LYS A 203 3.46 -21.68 8.65
N TRP A 204 3.79 -20.58 8.00
CA TRP A 204 4.84 -19.66 8.40
C TRP A 204 4.29 -18.58 9.32
N SER A 205 5.08 -18.14 10.27
CA SER A 205 4.86 -16.92 11.03
C SER A 205 5.00 -15.68 10.12
N ASN A 206 4.55 -14.54 10.61
CA ASN A 206 4.71 -13.26 9.89
C ASN A 206 6.19 -12.93 9.67
N THR A 207 7.05 -13.25 10.64
CA THR A 207 8.50 -13.03 10.55
C THR A 207 9.16 -13.94 9.52
N GLU A 208 8.84 -15.22 9.49
CA GLU A 208 9.35 -16.16 8.47
C GLU A 208 8.90 -15.77 7.07
N LEU A 209 7.65 -15.31 6.91
CA LEU A 209 7.16 -14.82 5.64
C LEU A 209 7.91 -13.55 5.20
N ALA A 210 8.16 -12.60 6.12
CA ALA A 210 8.90 -11.38 5.82
C ALA A 210 10.34 -11.67 5.39
N ILE A 211 11.06 -12.53 6.12
CA ILE A 211 12.42 -13.00 5.76
C ILE A 211 12.40 -13.60 4.36
N TYR A 212 11.51 -14.56 4.12
CA TYR A 212 11.40 -15.22 2.81
C TYR A 212 11.18 -14.24 1.65
N LEU A 213 10.34 -13.22 1.84
CA LEU A 213 10.05 -12.24 0.79
C LEU A 213 11.24 -11.33 0.54
N LEU A 214 11.90 -10.84 1.59
CA LEU A 214 13.11 -10.02 1.47
C LEU A 214 14.24 -10.81 0.83
N GLU A 215 14.50 -12.03 1.28
CA GLU A 215 15.51 -12.91 0.71
C GLU A 215 15.24 -13.17 -0.77
N LYS A 216 13.99 -13.42 -1.16
CA LYS A 216 13.61 -13.64 -2.53
C LYS A 216 13.78 -12.43 -3.43
N GLU A 217 13.52 -11.23 -2.93
CA GLU A 217 13.62 -9.98 -3.68
C GLU A 217 15.06 -9.47 -3.76
N PHE A 218 15.82 -9.61 -2.67
CA PHE A 218 17.12 -8.95 -2.52
C PHE A 218 18.34 -9.92 -2.50
N ARG A 219 18.16 -11.24 -2.51
CA ARG A 219 19.24 -12.23 -2.35
C ARG A 219 20.40 -12.10 -3.34
N TYR A 220 20.16 -11.48 -4.49
CA TYR A 220 21.22 -11.24 -5.49
C TYR A 220 22.00 -9.96 -5.20
N ASP A 221 21.44 -9.08 -4.39
CA ASP A 221 22.04 -7.80 -4.04
C ASP A 221 22.72 -7.89 -2.67
N TYR A 222 22.12 -8.67 -1.72
CA TYR A 222 22.58 -8.78 -0.33
C TYR A 222 22.56 -10.24 0.16
N ARG A 223 23.62 -10.66 0.90
CA ARG A 223 23.79 -12.06 1.30
C ARG A 223 23.13 -12.39 2.64
N ASP A 224 23.09 -11.44 3.56
CA ASP A 224 22.71 -11.69 4.96
C ASP A 224 21.31 -11.17 5.27
N ILE A 225 20.29 -11.75 4.58
CA ILE A 225 18.90 -11.51 4.87
C ILE A 225 18.40 -12.65 5.75
N ASP A 226 18.41 -12.40 7.06
CA ASP A 226 18.07 -13.38 8.07
C ASP A 226 17.35 -12.74 9.27
N GLU A 227 17.21 -13.50 10.34
CA GLU A 227 16.60 -13.04 11.59
C GLU A 227 17.32 -11.87 12.28
N SER A 228 18.55 -11.54 11.91
CA SER A 228 19.26 -10.37 12.48
C SER A 228 18.53 -9.07 12.21
N LEU A 229 17.77 -9.00 11.09
CA LEU A 229 16.93 -7.85 10.74
C LEU A 229 15.72 -7.67 11.66
N LEU A 230 15.42 -8.63 12.53
CA LEU A 230 14.36 -8.49 13.54
C LEU A 230 14.82 -7.64 14.74
N ASN A 231 16.11 -7.36 14.87
CA ASN A 231 16.65 -6.48 15.90
C ASN A 231 17.13 -5.15 15.30
N PRO A 232 17.11 -4.05 16.07
CA PRO A 232 17.65 -2.78 15.63
C PRO A 232 19.11 -2.90 15.16
N VAL A 233 19.45 -2.17 14.12
CA VAL A 233 20.84 -2.08 13.68
C VAL A 233 21.61 -1.30 14.73
N SER A 234 22.59 -1.95 15.37
CA SER A 234 23.46 -1.28 16.33
C SER A 234 24.14 -0.09 15.65
N SER A 235 24.03 1.10 16.26
CA SER A 235 24.81 2.26 15.82
C SER A 235 26.28 1.91 16.01
N ILE A 236 27.02 1.82 14.90
CA ILE A 236 28.46 1.64 14.89
C ILE A 236 29.12 2.96 15.30
#